data_593b63bef7f25ec748ba76ee70443d91
#
_entry.id   593b63bef7f25ec748ba76ee70443d91
#
_cell.length_a   1.000
_cell.length_b   1.000
_cell.length_c   1.000
_cell.angle_alpha   90.00
_cell.angle_beta   90.00
_cell.angle_gamma   90.00
#
_symmetry.space_group_name_H-M   'P 1'
#
loop_
_entity.id
_entity.type
_entity.pdbx_description
1 polymer ?
#
loop_
_entity_poly.entity_id
_entity_poly.type
_entity_poly.pdbx_seq_one_letter_code
_entity_poly.pdbx_strand_id
1 'polypeptide(L)'
;MGTATAVSRPSRLARLSDAELDARVRVRQSVWEDCEEEKCMEGDGIVPGPLYWMQNYTKTHDEHWLEKGTKPEAPFPHKPYFPWLVWHLMNDRRQFIPKSREMMVSWLVIAYGVWKCQFFPTVQVIVQAQKDEKVVDLIKGRGTPGYARTLYEQQPEWMKRRHPLLKSMKDQPEDLLSWVNGSSVRGVPKGADQIRQYHPTVVIFDEAAHLDEFRESYGAAEPVCSQIIAVSSAAPSWMGDVCAEAWSAAPNPR
;
A
#
# COMPACT_ATOMS: atom_id res chain seq x y z
N MET A 1 12.94 57.61 -15.41
CA MET A 1 11.59 57.42 -14.85
C MET A 1 10.99 56.18 -15.50
N GLY A 2 11.13 55.06 -14.86
CA GLY A 2 10.61 53.76 -15.33
C GLY A 2 9.39 53.40 -14.49
N THR A 3 8.25 53.33 -15.16
CA THR A 3 6.98 52.94 -14.55
C THR A 3 6.99 51.45 -14.31
N ALA A 4 6.99 51.03 -13.05
CA ALA A 4 6.81 49.66 -12.62
C ALA A 4 5.35 49.24 -12.90
N THR A 5 5.17 48.36 -13.87
CA THR A 5 3.87 47.71 -14.14
C THR A 5 3.54 46.75 -13.01
N ALA A 6 2.55 47.11 -12.20
CA ALA A 6 2.03 46.25 -11.15
C ALA A 6 1.42 44.99 -11.78
N VAL A 7 2.02 43.84 -11.53
CA VAL A 7 1.45 42.52 -11.84
C VAL A 7 0.23 42.34 -10.94
N SER A 8 -0.94 42.43 -11.51
CA SER A 8 -2.21 42.19 -10.82
C SER A 8 -2.24 40.72 -10.36
N ARG A 9 -2.33 40.52 -9.05
CA ARG A 9 -2.65 39.22 -8.47
C ARG A 9 -3.99 38.73 -9.04
N PRO A 10 -4.11 37.47 -9.49
CA PRO A 10 -5.40 36.95 -9.91
C PRO A 10 -6.34 36.99 -8.71
N SER A 11 -7.31 37.88 -8.80
CA SER A 11 -8.34 38.09 -7.82
C SER A 11 -9.35 36.95 -7.89
N ARG A 12 -9.67 36.43 -6.73
CA ARG A 12 -10.87 35.63 -6.43
C ARG A 12 -10.87 34.21 -7.00
N LEU A 13 -10.46 33.27 -6.19
CA LEU A 13 -11.19 32.01 -6.06
C LEU A 13 -12.66 32.39 -5.90
N ALA A 14 -13.46 32.18 -6.92
CA ALA A 14 -14.91 32.36 -6.80
C ALA A 14 -15.35 31.49 -5.61
N ARG A 15 -15.96 32.11 -4.60
CA ARG A 15 -16.53 31.36 -3.49
C ARG A 15 -17.64 30.51 -4.09
N LEU A 16 -17.50 29.19 -3.97
CA LEU A 16 -18.56 28.26 -4.33
C LEU A 16 -19.79 28.59 -3.49
N SER A 17 -20.95 28.47 -4.07
CA SER A 17 -22.21 28.56 -3.32
C SER A 17 -22.30 27.40 -2.31
N ASP A 18 -23.10 27.56 -1.28
CA ASP A 18 -23.30 26.50 -0.28
C ASP A 18 -23.79 25.20 -0.93
N ALA A 19 -24.67 25.28 -1.94
CA ALA A 19 -25.16 24.13 -2.69
C ALA A 19 -24.04 23.42 -3.48
N GLU A 20 -23.09 24.15 -4.06
CA GLU A 20 -21.93 23.57 -4.73
C GLU A 20 -20.94 22.94 -3.75
N LEU A 21 -20.78 23.56 -2.58
CA LEU A 21 -19.97 22.97 -1.50
C LEU A 21 -20.59 21.67 -0.99
N ASP A 22 -21.89 21.65 -0.72
CA ASP A 22 -22.62 20.46 -0.27
C ASP A 22 -22.60 19.35 -1.33
N ALA A 23 -22.73 19.68 -2.61
CA ALA A 23 -22.60 18.69 -3.68
C ALA A 23 -21.20 18.08 -3.71
N ARG A 24 -20.15 18.89 -3.58
CA ARG A 24 -18.76 18.39 -3.51
C ARG A 24 -18.47 17.55 -2.28
N VAL A 25 -19.05 17.91 -1.13
CA VAL A 25 -18.91 17.12 0.10
C VAL A 25 -19.57 15.75 -0.07
N ARG A 26 -20.80 15.72 -0.63
CA ARG A 26 -21.50 14.44 -0.91
C ARG A 26 -20.72 13.54 -1.86
N VAL A 27 -20.21 14.08 -2.97
CA VAL A 27 -19.41 13.31 -3.92
C VAL A 27 -18.15 12.73 -3.25
N ARG A 28 -17.44 13.53 -2.45
CA ARG A 28 -16.25 13.05 -1.73
C ARG A 28 -16.57 12.01 -0.67
N GLN A 29 -17.72 12.13 -0.02
CA GLN A 29 -18.19 11.15 0.94
C GLN A 29 -18.51 9.82 0.24
N SER A 30 -19.23 9.84 -0.88
CA SER A 30 -19.50 8.64 -1.67
C SER A 30 -18.22 7.97 -2.16
N VAL A 31 -17.28 8.74 -2.71
CA VAL A 31 -15.97 8.21 -3.13
C VAL A 31 -15.21 7.57 -1.98
N TRP A 32 -15.29 8.15 -0.77
CA TRP A 32 -14.65 7.56 0.40
C TRP A 32 -15.29 6.22 0.77
N GLU A 33 -16.62 6.16 0.78
CA GLU A 33 -17.38 4.94 1.04
C GLU A 33 -17.04 3.86 0.02
N ASP A 34 -16.97 4.20 -1.28
CA ASP A 34 -16.55 3.28 -2.35
C ASP A 34 -15.14 2.70 -2.11
N CYS A 35 -14.22 3.52 -1.59
CA CYS A 35 -12.87 3.07 -1.26
C CYS A 35 -12.80 2.23 0.02
N GLU A 36 -13.72 2.43 0.96
CA GLU A 36 -13.78 1.74 2.25
C GLU A 36 -14.51 0.40 2.14
N GLU A 37 -15.51 0.32 1.28
CA GLU A 37 -16.35 -0.86 1.12
C GLU A 37 -15.59 -2.05 0.50
N GLU A 38 -15.99 -3.25 0.88
CA GLU A 38 -15.48 -4.48 0.28
C GLU A 38 -15.94 -4.68 -1.16
N LYS A 39 -16.93 -3.90 -1.61
CA LYS A 39 -17.53 -3.97 -2.94
C LYS A 39 -17.63 -2.58 -3.54
N CYS A 40 -16.70 -2.23 -4.37
CA CYS A 40 -16.85 -1.09 -5.25
C CYS A 40 -17.33 -1.55 -6.63
N MET A 41 -18.37 -0.89 -7.15
CA MET A 41 -18.95 -1.18 -8.45
C MET A 41 -18.48 -0.15 -9.46
N GLU A 42 -17.73 -0.57 -10.49
CA GLU A 42 -17.44 0.25 -11.66
C GLU A 42 -17.68 -0.53 -12.94
N GLY A 43 -18.50 0.03 -13.81
CA GLY A 43 -18.81 -0.58 -15.10
C GLY A 43 -19.45 -1.97 -14.97
N ASP A 44 -19.01 -2.90 -15.80
CA ASP A 44 -19.56 -4.27 -15.85
C ASP A 44 -18.92 -5.22 -14.82
N GLY A 45 -18.12 -4.72 -13.87
CA GLY A 45 -17.38 -5.54 -12.92
C GLY A 45 -17.42 -5.05 -11.47
N ILE A 46 -17.32 -5.99 -10.52
CA ILE A 46 -17.11 -5.70 -9.10
C ILE A 46 -15.62 -5.53 -8.89
N VAL A 47 -15.20 -4.33 -8.47
CA VAL A 47 -13.82 -4.03 -8.12
C VAL A 47 -13.73 -3.93 -6.59
N PRO A 48 -12.85 -4.68 -5.92
CA PRO A 48 -12.63 -4.53 -4.48
C PRO A 48 -12.25 -3.08 -4.12
N GLY A 49 -12.82 -2.54 -3.05
CA GLY A 49 -12.58 -1.17 -2.60
C GLY A 49 -11.09 -0.77 -2.53
N PRO A 50 -10.18 -1.58 -1.95
CA PRO A 50 -8.76 -1.27 -1.96
C PRO A 50 -8.19 -1.16 -3.38
N LEU A 51 -8.60 -1.98 -4.33
CA LEU A 51 -8.13 -1.90 -5.72
C LEU A 51 -8.68 -0.66 -6.42
N TYR A 52 -9.95 -0.31 -6.19
CA TYR A 52 -10.55 0.93 -6.68
C TYR A 52 -9.77 2.15 -6.20
N TRP A 53 -9.46 2.21 -4.89
CA TRP A 53 -8.62 3.26 -4.32
C TRP A 53 -7.22 3.31 -4.94
N MET A 54 -6.56 2.16 -5.07
CA MET A 54 -5.22 2.08 -5.67
C MET A 54 -5.21 2.67 -7.08
N GLN A 55 -6.13 2.26 -7.93
CA GLN A 55 -6.13 2.59 -9.35
C GLN A 55 -6.61 4.00 -9.67
N ASN A 56 -7.47 4.58 -8.84
CA ASN A 56 -8.06 5.89 -9.09
C ASN A 56 -7.42 7.03 -8.29
N TYR A 57 -6.84 6.73 -7.11
CA TYR A 57 -6.40 7.78 -6.18
C TYR A 57 -4.94 7.67 -5.77
N THR A 58 -4.20 6.67 -6.25
CA THR A 58 -2.78 6.52 -5.94
C THR A 58 -1.92 6.44 -7.19
N LYS A 59 -0.60 6.51 -6.98
CA LYS A 59 0.39 6.31 -8.03
C LYS A 59 1.51 5.43 -7.53
N THR A 60 2.25 4.86 -8.47
CA THR A 60 3.50 4.13 -8.23
C THR A 60 4.68 4.94 -8.73
N HIS A 61 5.88 4.56 -8.34
CA HIS A 61 7.10 5.10 -8.92
C HIS A 61 7.63 4.14 -10.00
N ASP A 62 7.88 4.66 -11.20
CA ASP A 62 8.49 3.89 -12.30
C ASP A 62 10.00 4.13 -12.31
N GLU A 63 10.79 3.15 -11.93
CA GLU A 63 12.26 3.23 -11.88
C GLU A 63 12.88 3.42 -13.27
N HIS A 64 12.16 3.01 -14.33
CA HIS A 64 12.60 3.11 -15.73
C HIS A 64 12.02 4.33 -16.48
N TRP A 65 11.54 5.33 -15.77
CA TRP A 65 10.89 6.49 -16.36
C TRP A 65 11.78 7.28 -17.35
N LEU A 66 13.07 7.36 -17.08
CA LEU A 66 14.04 8.04 -17.96
C LEU A 66 14.18 7.29 -19.29
N GLU A 67 14.29 5.96 -19.26
CA GLU A 67 14.42 5.12 -20.46
C GLU A 67 13.14 5.17 -21.31
N LYS A 68 11.98 5.28 -20.66
CA LYS A 68 10.67 5.37 -21.30
C LYS A 68 10.30 6.80 -21.73
N GLY A 69 11.08 7.81 -21.35
CA GLY A 69 10.76 9.22 -21.62
C GLY A 69 9.45 9.68 -20.95
N THR A 70 9.10 9.09 -19.81
CA THR A 70 7.86 9.36 -19.06
C THR A 70 8.16 10.17 -17.78
N LYS A 71 7.19 10.27 -16.87
CA LYS A 71 7.39 10.84 -15.53
C LYS A 71 7.68 9.73 -14.53
N PRO A 72 8.40 10.02 -13.44
CA PRO A 72 8.68 9.03 -12.40
C PRO A 72 7.39 8.52 -11.71
N GLU A 73 6.35 9.36 -11.58
CA GLU A 73 5.07 8.94 -11.02
C GLU A 73 4.16 8.39 -12.14
N ALA A 74 3.80 7.13 -12.03
CA ALA A 74 2.88 6.45 -12.92
C ALA A 74 1.56 6.13 -12.21
N PRO A 75 0.42 6.13 -12.92
CA PRO A 75 -0.82 5.60 -12.37
C PRO A 75 -0.63 4.18 -11.83
N PHE A 76 -1.36 3.82 -10.77
CA PHE A 76 -1.33 2.44 -10.30
C PHE A 76 -1.75 1.49 -11.43
N PRO A 77 -0.98 0.44 -11.75
CA PRO A 77 -1.21 -0.33 -12.96
C PRO A 77 -2.48 -1.18 -12.90
N HIS A 78 -3.09 -1.38 -14.07
CA HIS A 78 -4.18 -2.33 -14.27
C HIS A 78 -3.57 -3.67 -14.74
N LYS A 79 -3.63 -4.68 -13.88
CA LYS A 79 -3.19 -6.04 -14.21
C LYS A 79 -4.37 -7.01 -14.05
N PRO A 80 -4.58 -7.96 -14.97
CA PRO A 80 -5.78 -8.80 -14.97
C PRO A 80 -5.90 -9.71 -13.73
N TYR A 81 -4.79 -9.97 -13.03
CA TYR A 81 -4.76 -10.78 -11.81
C TYR A 81 -4.96 -9.95 -10.52
N PHE A 82 -4.94 -8.61 -10.57
CA PHE A 82 -5.08 -7.79 -9.37
C PHE A 82 -6.45 -7.94 -8.69
N PRO A 83 -7.61 -7.95 -9.39
CA PRO A 83 -8.90 -8.14 -8.74
C PRO A 83 -8.97 -9.43 -7.94
N TRP A 84 -8.50 -10.54 -8.53
CA TRP A 84 -8.44 -11.83 -7.86
C TRP A 84 -7.50 -11.81 -6.65
N LEU A 85 -6.29 -11.27 -6.81
CA LEU A 85 -5.31 -11.22 -5.72
C LEU A 85 -5.79 -10.32 -4.57
N VAL A 86 -6.38 -9.17 -4.86
CA VAL A 86 -6.93 -8.27 -3.83
C VAL A 86 -8.11 -8.91 -3.12
N TRP A 87 -8.96 -9.65 -3.83
CA TRP A 87 -10.02 -10.40 -3.19
C TRP A 87 -9.47 -11.40 -2.16
N HIS A 88 -8.41 -12.13 -2.49
CA HIS A 88 -7.73 -13.01 -1.55
C HIS A 88 -7.08 -12.25 -0.39
N LEU A 89 -6.44 -11.09 -0.66
CA LEU A 89 -5.89 -10.24 0.40
C LEU A 89 -6.96 -9.81 1.41
N MET A 90 -8.21 -9.62 0.98
CA MET A 90 -9.32 -9.24 1.87
C MET A 90 -9.90 -10.40 2.66
N ASN A 91 -9.88 -11.61 2.11
CA ASN A 91 -10.63 -12.75 2.66
C ASN A 91 -9.75 -13.80 3.35
N ASP A 92 -8.48 -13.94 2.94
CA ASP A 92 -7.62 -14.99 3.46
C ASP A 92 -6.69 -14.47 4.57
N ARG A 93 -6.56 -15.27 5.62
CA ARG A 93 -5.74 -14.89 6.78
C ARG A 93 -4.26 -15.22 6.60
N ARG A 94 -3.93 -16.18 5.77
CA ARG A 94 -2.56 -16.67 5.54
C ARG A 94 -2.34 -16.85 4.05
N GLN A 95 -1.35 -16.14 3.51
CA GLN A 95 -1.12 -16.13 2.08
C GLN A 95 0.37 -16.28 1.78
N PHE A 96 0.67 -17.20 0.87
CA PHE A 96 1.96 -17.34 0.23
C PHE A 96 1.78 -17.01 -1.25
N ILE A 97 2.41 -15.94 -1.73
CA ILE A 97 2.24 -15.40 -3.08
C ILE A 97 3.55 -15.53 -3.84
N PRO A 98 3.80 -16.68 -4.50
CA PRO A 98 4.93 -16.79 -5.41
C PRO A 98 4.69 -15.94 -6.66
N LYS A 99 5.66 -15.16 -7.05
CA LYS A 99 5.56 -14.24 -8.17
C LYS A 99 6.83 -14.21 -9.02
N SER A 100 6.72 -13.82 -10.28
CA SER A 100 7.88 -13.41 -11.07
C SER A 100 8.30 -11.99 -10.74
N ARG A 101 9.47 -11.57 -11.21
CA ARG A 101 9.91 -10.17 -11.13
C ARG A 101 8.95 -9.28 -11.93
N GLU A 102 8.89 -8.01 -11.58
CA GLU A 102 8.12 -6.94 -12.28
C GLU A 102 6.59 -7.14 -12.33
N MET A 103 6.06 -8.08 -11.55
CA MET A 103 4.61 -8.27 -11.45
C MET A 103 3.91 -7.23 -10.57
N MET A 104 4.62 -6.25 -10.02
CA MET A 104 4.07 -5.18 -9.16
C MET A 104 3.36 -5.69 -7.89
N VAL A 105 3.58 -6.96 -7.50
CA VAL A 105 2.90 -7.55 -6.34
C VAL A 105 3.38 -6.94 -5.02
N SER A 106 4.67 -6.60 -4.88
CA SER A 106 5.16 -5.89 -3.68
C SER A 106 4.47 -4.52 -3.53
N TRP A 107 4.27 -3.78 -4.64
CA TRP A 107 3.48 -2.55 -4.63
C TRP A 107 2.05 -2.79 -4.18
N LEU A 108 1.40 -3.85 -4.68
CA LEU A 108 0.02 -4.20 -4.37
C LEU A 108 -0.17 -4.50 -2.88
N VAL A 109 0.72 -5.33 -2.29
CA VAL A 109 0.58 -5.71 -0.88
C VAL A 109 0.91 -4.56 0.08
N ILE A 110 1.88 -3.71 -0.28
CA ILE A 110 2.16 -2.48 0.49
C ILE A 110 0.99 -1.51 0.37
N ALA A 111 0.41 -1.34 -0.82
CA ALA A 111 -0.77 -0.51 -1.02
C ALA A 111 -1.97 -1.01 -0.21
N TYR A 112 -2.18 -2.33 -0.13
CA TYR A 112 -3.19 -2.93 0.72
C TYR A 112 -2.96 -2.62 2.21
N GLY A 113 -1.72 -2.69 2.68
CA GLY A 113 -1.36 -2.29 4.05
C GLY A 113 -1.64 -0.82 4.34
N VAL A 114 -1.26 0.07 3.42
CA VAL A 114 -1.53 1.53 3.51
C VAL A 114 -3.03 1.80 3.52
N TRP A 115 -3.79 1.15 2.62
CA TRP A 115 -5.24 1.24 2.58
C TRP A 115 -5.88 0.83 3.91
N LYS A 116 -5.51 -0.32 4.46
CA LYS A 116 -6.02 -0.74 5.78
C LYS A 116 -5.74 0.30 6.87
N CYS A 117 -4.53 0.86 6.91
CA CYS A 117 -4.17 1.86 7.92
C CYS A 117 -4.91 3.18 7.74
N GLN A 118 -5.16 3.59 6.51
CA GLN A 118 -5.80 4.87 6.22
C GLN A 118 -7.31 4.82 6.42
N PHE A 119 -7.97 3.72 6.04
CA PHE A 119 -9.43 3.61 6.07
C PHE A 119 -9.97 3.03 7.39
N PHE A 120 -9.17 2.26 8.12
CA PHE A 120 -9.61 1.63 9.38
C PHE A 120 -8.75 2.10 10.56
N PRO A 121 -9.36 2.37 11.72
CA PRO A 121 -8.64 2.80 12.90
C PRO A 121 -7.88 1.66 13.57
N THR A 122 -6.80 2.01 14.28
CA THR A 122 -6.01 1.11 15.13
C THR A 122 -5.38 -0.10 14.44
N VAL A 123 -5.23 -0.05 13.11
CA VAL A 123 -4.58 -1.09 12.32
C VAL A 123 -3.06 -0.95 12.41
N GLN A 124 -2.39 -2.04 12.76
CA GLN A 124 -0.93 -2.11 12.82
C GLN A 124 -0.44 -3.06 11.72
N VAL A 125 0.28 -2.51 10.74
CA VAL A 125 0.91 -3.29 9.67
C VAL A 125 2.41 -3.33 9.91
N ILE A 126 2.97 -4.53 9.99
CA ILE A 126 4.42 -4.75 10.05
C ILE A 126 4.89 -5.24 8.68
N VAL A 127 5.98 -4.67 8.19
CA VAL A 127 6.66 -5.07 6.96
C VAL A 127 8.06 -5.54 7.28
N GLN A 128 8.40 -6.75 6.87
CA GLN A 128 9.74 -7.30 7.00
C GLN A 128 10.28 -7.71 5.62
N ALA A 129 11.55 -7.45 5.37
CA ALA A 129 12.25 -7.83 4.15
C ALA A 129 13.68 -8.30 4.47
N GLN A 130 14.36 -8.85 3.48
CA GLN A 130 15.69 -9.44 3.64
C GLN A 130 16.75 -8.46 4.19
N LYS A 131 16.65 -7.17 3.82
CA LYS A 131 17.61 -6.13 4.22
C LYS A 131 16.89 -4.94 4.80
N ASP A 132 17.49 -4.29 5.79
CA ASP A 132 16.93 -3.11 6.44
C ASP A 132 16.74 -1.94 5.47
N GLU A 133 17.68 -1.75 4.54
CA GLU A 133 17.54 -0.72 3.50
C GLU A 133 16.30 -0.98 2.64
N LYS A 134 16.03 -2.26 2.30
CA LYS A 134 14.85 -2.62 1.51
C LYS A 134 13.55 -2.35 2.26
N VAL A 135 13.54 -2.56 3.57
CA VAL A 135 12.38 -2.21 4.42
C VAL A 135 12.11 -0.72 4.37
N VAL A 136 13.15 0.12 4.48
CA VAL A 136 13.01 1.58 4.36
C VAL A 136 12.48 1.97 2.97
N ASP A 137 12.95 1.34 1.90
CA ASP A 137 12.46 1.58 0.53
C ASP A 137 10.98 1.20 0.35
N LEU A 138 10.50 0.17 1.05
CA LEU A 138 9.08 -0.18 1.03
C LEU A 138 8.21 0.82 1.79
N ILE A 139 8.74 1.54 2.76
CA ILE A 139 7.99 2.52 3.58
C ILE A 139 8.21 3.96 3.07
N LYS A 140 9.29 4.62 3.48
CA LYS A 140 9.53 6.04 3.16
C LYS A 140 10.53 6.27 2.05
N GLY A 141 11.51 5.39 1.92
CA GLY A 141 12.63 5.53 1.00
C GLY A 141 13.69 6.54 1.46
N ARG A 142 14.92 6.36 0.97
CA ARG A 142 16.05 7.27 1.14
C ARG A 142 16.42 7.84 -0.23
N GLY A 143 16.27 9.14 -0.41
CA GLY A 143 16.52 9.78 -1.71
C GLY A 143 15.34 9.62 -2.68
N THR A 144 15.04 8.41 -3.12
CA THR A 144 13.82 8.10 -3.87
C THR A 144 12.65 7.83 -2.90
N PRO A 145 11.44 8.36 -3.17
CA PRO A 145 10.29 8.07 -2.33
C PRO A 145 9.97 6.57 -2.29
N GLY A 146 9.80 6.03 -1.08
CA GLY A 146 9.40 4.65 -0.88
C GLY A 146 7.96 4.37 -1.28
N TYR A 147 7.57 3.10 -1.29
CA TYR A 147 6.26 2.67 -1.78
C TYR A 147 5.11 3.26 -0.97
N ALA A 148 5.09 3.06 0.34
CA ALA A 148 4.01 3.57 1.19
C ALA A 148 3.92 5.10 1.17
N ARG A 149 5.07 5.78 1.16
CA ARG A 149 5.14 7.23 1.02
C ARG A 149 4.55 7.70 -0.31
N THR A 150 4.94 7.11 -1.43
CA THR A 150 4.43 7.47 -2.76
C THR A 150 2.92 7.31 -2.83
N LEU A 151 2.41 6.16 -2.36
CA LEU A 151 0.99 5.87 -2.32
C LEU A 151 0.20 6.92 -1.53
N TYR A 152 0.74 7.40 -0.41
CA TYR A 152 0.09 8.42 0.40
C TYR A 152 0.24 9.83 -0.19
N GLU A 153 1.45 10.25 -0.56
CA GLU A 153 1.72 11.62 -1.02
C GLU A 153 1.00 11.96 -2.34
N GLN A 154 0.83 10.97 -3.21
CA GLN A 154 0.20 11.15 -4.52
C GLN A 154 -1.34 11.16 -4.50
N GLN A 155 -1.95 10.97 -3.34
CA GLN A 155 -3.40 11.08 -3.19
C GLN A 155 -3.89 12.54 -3.28
N PRO A 156 -5.18 12.74 -3.65
CA PRO A 156 -5.79 14.05 -3.55
C PRO A 156 -5.75 14.62 -2.12
N GLU A 157 -5.51 15.94 -1.99
CA GLU A 157 -5.40 16.59 -0.69
C GLU A 157 -6.61 16.39 0.23
N TRP A 158 -7.83 16.35 -0.34
CA TRP A 158 -9.04 16.13 0.45
C TRP A 158 -9.07 14.73 1.09
N MET A 159 -8.52 13.71 0.43
CA MET A 159 -8.44 12.33 0.93
C MET A 159 -7.41 12.23 2.06
N LYS A 160 -6.25 12.86 1.90
CA LYS A 160 -5.23 12.93 2.95
C LYS A 160 -5.71 13.69 4.20
N ARG A 161 -6.52 14.74 4.03
CA ARG A 161 -7.07 15.52 5.14
C ARG A 161 -8.12 14.78 5.95
N ARG A 162 -8.78 13.79 5.40
CA ARG A 162 -9.78 12.98 6.13
C ARG A 162 -9.11 12.10 7.19
N HIS A 163 -7.98 11.48 6.86
CA HIS A 163 -7.13 10.74 7.79
C HIS A 163 -5.66 11.14 7.56
N PRO A 164 -5.23 12.24 8.16
CA PRO A 164 -3.88 12.72 7.98
C PRO A 164 -2.87 11.86 8.75
N LEU A 165 -1.63 11.98 8.37
CA LEU A 165 -0.53 11.43 9.16
C LEU A 165 -0.45 12.12 10.53
N LEU A 166 -0.07 11.38 11.55
CA LEU A 166 0.09 11.87 12.93
C LEU A 166 1.14 12.98 13.03
N LYS A 167 2.20 12.88 12.24
CA LYS A 167 3.25 13.89 12.09
C LYS A 167 3.50 14.10 10.60
N SER A 168 4.14 15.21 10.25
CA SER A 168 4.56 15.43 8.88
C SER A 168 5.46 14.29 8.40
N MET A 169 5.51 14.07 7.09
CA MET A 169 6.36 13.02 6.50
C MET A 169 7.82 13.15 6.93
N LYS A 170 8.32 14.38 7.11
CA LYS A 170 9.70 14.66 7.51
C LYS A 170 9.99 14.28 8.96
N ASP A 171 8.99 14.40 9.82
CA ASP A 171 9.12 14.22 11.27
C ASP A 171 8.86 12.79 11.73
N GLN A 172 8.52 11.89 10.81
CA GLN A 172 8.40 10.46 11.10
C GLN A 172 9.70 9.72 10.80
N PRO A 173 10.02 8.62 11.53
CA PRO A 173 11.13 7.73 11.20
C PRO A 173 11.08 7.22 9.76
N GLU A 174 12.21 6.80 9.20
CA GLU A 174 12.28 6.33 7.80
C GLU A 174 11.52 5.02 7.57
N ASP A 175 11.36 4.23 8.62
CA ASP A 175 10.70 2.93 8.64
C ASP A 175 9.23 2.99 9.10
N LEU A 176 8.65 4.20 9.27
CA LEU A 176 7.33 4.36 9.85
C LEU A 176 6.47 5.39 9.12
N LEU A 177 5.22 5.00 8.85
CA LEU A 177 4.11 5.92 8.61
C LEU A 177 3.01 5.67 9.63
N SER A 178 2.59 6.71 10.34
CA SER A 178 1.50 6.64 11.33
C SER A 178 0.45 7.70 11.08
N TRP A 179 -0.80 7.33 11.28
CA TRP A 179 -1.99 8.17 11.08
C TRP A 179 -2.60 8.61 12.40
N VAL A 180 -3.37 9.69 12.36
CA VAL A 180 -4.08 10.20 13.55
C VAL A 180 -5.15 9.23 14.07
N ASN A 181 -5.65 8.31 13.24
CA ASN A 181 -6.61 7.27 13.63
C ASN A 181 -5.99 6.12 14.46
N GLY A 182 -4.73 6.23 14.85
CA GLY A 182 -4.00 5.24 15.62
C GLY A 182 -3.39 4.09 14.82
N SER A 183 -3.52 4.12 13.48
CA SER A 183 -2.95 3.10 12.60
C SER A 183 -1.52 3.41 12.19
N SER A 184 -0.75 2.38 11.85
CA SER A 184 0.61 2.57 11.33
C SER A 184 1.05 1.44 10.39
N VAL A 185 1.89 1.79 9.42
CA VAL A 185 2.74 0.85 8.66
C VAL A 185 4.16 1.03 9.13
N ARG A 186 4.75 -0.04 9.66
CA ARG A 186 6.11 -0.05 10.20
C ARG A 186 6.95 -1.10 9.52
N GLY A 187 8.12 -0.71 9.08
CA GLY A 187 9.16 -1.61 8.69
C GLY A 187 9.96 -2.11 9.90
N VAL A 188 10.28 -3.39 9.93
CA VAL A 188 11.13 -3.97 10.99
C VAL A 188 12.29 -4.74 10.35
N PRO A 189 13.46 -4.76 11.01
CA PRO A 189 14.58 -5.60 10.61
C PRO A 189 14.20 -7.08 10.51
N LYS A 190 15.03 -7.88 9.85
CA LYS A 190 14.89 -9.33 9.85
C LYS A 190 15.01 -9.91 11.26
N GLY A 191 14.34 -11.04 11.46
CA GLY A 191 14.38 -11.81 12.72
C GLY A 191 13.03 -11.89 13.43
N ALA A 192 12.78 -13.04 14.05
CA ALA A 192 11.52 -13.36 14.71
C ALA A 192 11.21 -12.45 15.91
N ASP A 193 12.24 -12.06 16.65
CA ASP A 193 12.10 -11.22 17.85
C ASP A 193 11.60 -9.82 17.54
N GLN A 194 11.87 -9.34 16.33
CA GLN A 194 11.38 -8.03 15.88
C GLN A 194 9.86 -8.01 15.74
N ILE A 195 9.24 -9.12 15.39
CA ILE A 195 7.77 -9.23 15.24
C ILE A 195 7.12 -9.42 16.61
N ARG A 196 7.73 -10.20 17.51
CA ARG A 196 7.18 -10.51 18.85
C ARG A 196 6.95 -9.27 19.73
N GLN A 197 7.66 -8.18 19.45
CA GLN A 197 7.52 -6.91 20.18
C GLN A 197 6.22 -6.18 19.89
N TYR A 198 5.51 -6.57 18.83
CA TYR A 198 4.30 -5.93 18.36
C TYR A 198 3.11 -6.89 18.38
N HIS A 199 1.90 -6.32 18.35
CA HIS A 199 0.66 -7.04 18.14
C HIS A 199 0.03 -6.58 16.83
N PRO A 200 0.60 -6.95 15.67
CA PRO A 200 0.17 -6.43 14.40
C PRO A 200 -1.18 -6.99 13.96
N THR A 201 -1.95 -6.18 13.24
CA THR A 201 -3.14 -6.66 12.52
C THR A 201 -2.71 -7.46 11.29
N VAL A 202 -1.68 -6.97 10.57
CA VAL A 202 -1.16 -7.58 9.35
C VAL A 202 0.38 -7.63 9.42
N VAL A 203 0.95 -8.76 9.03
CA VAL A 203 2.39 -8.89 8.77
C VAL A 203 2.59 -9.16 7.29
N ILE A 204 3.44 -8.36 6.65
CA ILE A 204 3.84 -8.50 5.25
C ILE A 204 5.31 -8.88 5.21
N PHE A 205 5.62 -10.03 4.62
CA PHE A 205 6.98 -10.45 4.30
C PHE A 205 7.23 -10.23 2.81
N ASP A 206 8.12 -9.30 2.48
CA ASP A 206 8.56 -9.09 1.09
C ASP A 206 9.85 -9.86 0.83
N GLU A 207 9.90 -10.51 -0.33
CA GLU A 207 10.96 -11.47 -0.72
C GLU A 207 11.18 -12.57 0.34
N ALA A 208 10.08 -13.12 0.84
CA ALA A 208 10.04 -14.09 1.94
C ALA A 208 10.90 -15.35 1.71
N ALA A 209 10.98 -15.86 0.46
CA ALA A 209 11.80 -17.00 0.12
C ALA A 209 13.32 -16.73 0.23
N HIS A 210 13.70 -15.46 0.31
CA HIS A 210 15.09 -15.01 0.47
C HIS A 210 15.43 -14.57 1.90
N LEU A 211 14.48 -14.68 2.84
CA LEU A 211 14.70 -14.42 4.25
C LEU A 211 15.26 -15.68 4.91
N ASP A 212 16.48 -15.62 5.43
CA ASP A 212 17.16 -16.78 6.03
C ASP A 212 16.36 -17.39 7.20
N GLU A 213 15.69 -16.54 8.01
CA GLU A 213 14.90 -16.92 9.19
C GLU A 213 13.38 -16.77 8.93
N PHE A 214 12.92 -16.99 7.69
CA PHE A 214 11.50 -16.77 7.34
C PHE A 214 10.57 -17.66 8.14
N ARG A 215 10.89 -18.95 8.29
CA ARG A 215 10.08 -19.90 9.04
C ARG A 215 9.90 -19.49 10.50
N GLU A 216 10.96 -19.05 11.14
CA GLU A 216 10.98 -18.56 12.52
C GLU A 216 10.19 -17.25 12.65
N SER A 217 10.37 -16.32 11.72
CA SER A 217 9.64 -15.05 11.66
C SER A 217 8.14 -15.27 11.42
N TYR A 218 7.79 -16.20 10.53
CA TYR A 218 6.40 -16.61 10.31
C TYR A 218 5.79 -17.23 11.56
N GLY A 219 6.48 -18.17 12.21
CA GLY A 219 6.04 -18.77 13.47
C GLY A 219 5.89 -17.77 14.61
N ALA A 220 6.70 -16.70 14.63
CA ALA A 220 6.56 -15.61 15.59
C ALA A 220 5.34 -14.72 15.29
N ALA A 221 5.00 -14.52 14.02
CA ALA A 221 3.86 -13.72 13.57
C ALA A 221 2.52 -14.45 13.79
N GLU A 222 2.49 -15.74 13.58
CA GLU A 222 1.24 -16.53 13.52
C GLU A 222 0.33 -16.38 14.74
N PRO A 223 0.82 -16.46 15.99
CA PRO A 223 -0.03 -16.36 17.19
C PRO A 223 -0.45 -14.91 17.51
N VAL A 224 0.22 -13.89 16.96
CA VAL A 224 0.07 -12.49 17.40
C VAL A 224 -0.62 -11.60 16.35
N CYS A 225 -0.83 -12.08 15.12
CA CYS A 225 -1.45 -11.27 14.07
C CYS A 225 -2.71 -11.89 13.46
N SER A 226 -3.58 -11.04 12.92
CA SER A 226 -4.81 -11.47 12.26
C SER A 226 -4.53 -11.99 10.84
N GLN A 227 -3.55 -11.42 10.16
CA GLN A 227 -3.25 -11.75 8.76
C GLN A 227 -1.74 -11.79 8.49
N ILE A 228 -1.28 -12.78 7.73
CA ILE A 228 0.09 -12.88 7.22
C ILE A 228 0.06 -12.96 5.70
N ILE A 229 0.87 -12.13 5.07
CA ILE A 229 1.06 -12.06 3.63
C ILE A 229 2.55 -12.24 3.33
N ALA A 230 2.92 -13.33 2.70
CA ALA A 230 4.29 -13.60 2.29
C ALA A 230 4.39 -13.57 0.76
N VAL A 231 5.20 -12.64 0.25
CA VAL A 231 5.41 -12.45 -1.19
C VAL A 231 6.85 -12.72 -1.52
N SER A 232 7.13 -13.49 -2.58
CA SER A 232 8.50 -13.69 -3.05
C SER A 232 8.59 -14.11 -4.50
N SER A 233 9.73 -13.81 -5.12
CA SER A 233 10.21 -14.56 -6.28
C SER A 233 10.59 -15.98 -5.85
N ALA A 234 10.52 -16.94 -6.80
CA ALA A 234 10.82 -18.33 -6.51
C ALA A 234 12.28 -18.51 -6.09
N ALA A 235 12.50 -19.21 -4.99
CA ALA A 235 13.81 -19.63 -4.52
C ALA A 235 13.68 -20.94 -3.74
N PRO A 236 14.72 -21.78 -3.69
CA PRO A 236 14.79 -22.94 -2.78
C PRO A 236 14.68 -22.45 -1.33
N SER A 237 13.57 -22.74 -0.64
CA SER A 237 13.28 -22.23 0.70
C SER A 237 12.05 -22.91 1.29
N TRP A 238 11.83 -22.75 2.59
CA TRP A 238 10.61 -23.25 3.24
C TRP A 238 9.33 -22.70 2.56
N MET A 239 9.29 -21.43 2.16
CA MET A 239 8.16 -20.91 1.38
C MET A 239 7.98 -21.66 0.07
N GLY A 240 9.08 -21.95 -0.63
CA GLY A 240 9.07 -22.72 -1.88
C GLY A 240 8.49 -24.12 -1.68
N ASP A 241 8.90 -24.81 -0.62
CA ASP A 241 8.41 -26.15 -0.28
C ASP A 241 6.90 -26.14 0.00
N VAL A 242 6.43 -25.21 0.82
CA VAL A 242 4.99 -25.04 1.13
C VAL A 242 4.18 -24.77 -0.15
N CYS A 243 4.66 -23.90 -1.03
CA CYS A 243 4.00 -23.61 -2.29
C CYS A 243 3.98 -24.83 -3.22
N ALA A 244 5.07 -25.62 -3.28
CA ALA A 244 5.16 -26.83 -4.10
C ALA A 244 4.21 -27.93 -3.57
N GLU A 245 4.13 -28.12 -2.28
CA GLU A 245 3.18 -29.06 -1.65
C GLU A 245 1.72 -28.66 -1.95
N ALA A 246 1.38 -27.38 -1.76
CA ALA A 246 0.04 -26.87 -2.06
C ALA A 246 -0.33 -27.05 -3.55
N TRP A 247 0.62 -26.77 -4.45
CA TRP A 247 0.43 -26.98 -5.89
C TRP A 247 0.19 -28.45 -6.25
N SER A 248 0.96 -29.36 -5.63
CA SER A 248 0.84 -30.81 -5.86
C SER A 248 -0.45 -31.38 -5.31
N ALA A 249 -0.99 -30.81 -4.24
CA ALA A 249 -2.25 -31.22 -3.62
C ALA A 249 -3.48 -30.61 -4.32
N ALA A 250 -3.32 -29.58 -5.15
CA ALA A 250 -4.41 -28.95 -5.87
C ALA A 250 -5.03 -29.94 -6.88
N PRO A 251 -6.37 -30.03 -6.96
CA PRO A 251 -7.02 -30.86 -7.98
C PRO A 251 -6.63 -30.33 -9.36
N ASN A 252 -6.16 -31.25 -10.20
CA ASN A 252 -5.74 -30.95 -11.57
C ASN A 252 -6.91 -30.25 -12.30
N PRO A 253 -6.79 -29.01 -12.76
CA PRO A 253 -7.86 -28.38 -13.53
C PRO A 253 -8.03 -29.19 -14.82
N ARG A 254 -9.17 -29.85 -14.95
CA ARG A 254 -9.58 -30.54 -16.17
C ARG A 254 -10.11 -29.54 -17.19
#